data_bbc39ae64f4c8fb5c93bceb1c2f032aa
#
_entry.id   bbc39ae64f4c8fb5c93bceb1c2f032aa
#
_cell.length_a   1.000
_cell.length_b   1.000
_cell.length_c   1.000
_cell.angle_alpha   90.00
_cell.angle_beta   90.00
_cell.angle_gamma   90.00
#
_symmetry.space_group_name_H-M   'P 1'
#
loop_
_entity.id
_entity.type
_entity.pdbx_description
1 polymer ?
#
loop_
_entity_poly.entity_id
_entity_poly.type
_entity_poly.pdbx_seq_one_letter_code
_entity_poly.pdbx_strand_id
1 'polypeptide(L)'
;DIITLHVPLTKLTHEMVNESFFQKMRSTAFLVNTCRGEVVNQKALESALSKSVIAGAALDVFIEEPPTDTEFLSLPNLMVTPHIGGNASEAIEAMGRSAINHLVSFFQNQKSNSC
;
A
#
# COMPACT_ATOMS: atom_id res chain seq x y z
N ASP A 1 13.31 -8.07 -11.77
CA ASP A 1 12.16 -8.60 -11.01
C ASP A 1 11.41 -7.44 -10.37
N ILE A 2 10.09 -7.61 -10.13
CA ILE A 2 9.24 -6.64 -9.45
C ILE A 2 8.58 -7.34 -8.27
N ILE A 3 8.64 -6.75 -7.09
CA ILE A 3 7.88 -7.18 -5.91
C ILE A 3 6.77 -6.17 -5.68
N THR A 4 5.53 -6.63 -5.66
CA THR A 4 4.36 -5.80 -5.39
C THR A 4 3.64 -6.28 -4.14
N LEU A 5 3.24 -5.34 -3.27
CA LEU A 5 2.65 -5.62 -1.96
C LEU A 5 1.12 -5.48 -2.04
N HIS A 6 0.40 -6.51 -1.56
CA HIS A 6 -1.07 -6.58 -1.57
C HIS A 6 -1.60 -7.19 -0.28
N VAL A 7 -1.03 -6.82 0.86
CA VAL A 7 -1.40 -7.34 2.19
C VAL A 7 -2.14 -6.29 3.01
N PRO A 8 -3.08 -6.67 3.89
CA PRO A 8 -3.65 -5.75 4.86
C PRO A 8 -2.61 -5.38 5.92
N LEU A 9 -2.75 -4.20 6.53
CA LEU A 9 -1.95 -3.84 7.70
C LEU A 9 -2.43 -4.61 8.92
N THR A 10 -1.51 -5.37 9.52
CA THR A 10 -1.71 -6.15 10.74
C THR A 10 -0.44 -6.11 11.58
N LYS A 11 -0.47 -6.65 12.80
CA LYS A 11 0.74 -6.79 13.62
C LYS A 11 1.84 -7.64 12.95
N LEU A 12 1.46 -8.55 12.04
CA LEU A 12 2.40 -9.42 11.34
C LEU A 12 2.98 -8.78 10.08
N THR A 13 2.27 -7.82 9.49
CA THR A 13 2.68 -7.16 8.24
C THR A 13 3.26 -5.77 8.47
N HIS A 14 3.14 -5.23 9.69
CA HIS A 14 3.77 -3.96 10.06
C HIS A 14 5.29 -4.07 9.91
N GLU A 15 5.88 -3.19 9.09
CA GLU A 15 7.31 -3.15 8.75
C GLU A 15 7.89 -4.51 8.32
N MET A 16 7.06 -5.37 7.68
CA MET A 16 7.55 -6.65 7.17
C MET A 16 8.61 -6.47 6.07
N VAL A 17 8.52 -5.37 5.31
CA VAL A 17 9.54 -4.98 4.34
C VAL A 17 10.52 -4.05 5.04
N ASN A 18 11.59 -4.63 5.57
CA ASN A 18 12.64 -3.99 6.36
C ASN A 18 14.02 -4.16 5.70
N GLU A 19 15.09 -3.76 6.40
CA GLU A 19 16.44 -3.85 5.88
C GLU A 19 16.82 -5.27 5.45
N SER A 20 16.50 -6.28 6.26
CA SER A 20 16.82 -7.68 5.93
C SER A 20 16.05 -8.20 4.72
N PHE A 21 14.88 -7.62 4.43
CA PHE A 21 14.12 -7.90 3.22
C PHE A 21 14.82 -7.32 1.99
N PHE A 22 15.24 -6.04 2.04
CA PHE A 22 15.94 -5.39 0.93
C PHE A 22 17.27 -6.08 0.61
N GLN A 23 18.01 -6.55 1.61
CA GLN A 23 19.27 -7.28 1.41
C GLN A 23 19.12 -8.59 0.63
N LYS A 24 17.91 -9.16 0.59
CA LYS A 24 17.60 -10.38 -0.18
C LYS A 24 17.12 -10.09 -1.61
N MET A 25 16.81 -8.83 -1.91
CA MET A 25 16.39 -8.42 -3.25
C MET A 25 17.61 -8.30 -4.16
N ARG A 26 17.37 -8.45 -5.46
CA ARG A 26 18.40 -8.15 -6.47
C ARG A 26 18.55 -6.64 -6.63
N SER A 27 19.76 -6.18 -6.91
CA SER A 27 20.01 -4.75 -7.16
C SER A 27 19.27 -4.20 -8.39
N THR A 28 18.79 -5.06 -9.26
CA THR A 28 17.96 -4.71 -10.43
C THR A 28 16.46 -4.77 -10.15
N ALA A 29 16.05 -5.13 -8.93
CA ALA A 29 14.65 -5.30 -8.59
C ALA A 29 13.97 -3.97 -8.20
N PHE A 30 12.66 -3.92 -8.42
CA PHE A 30 11.78 -2.81 -8.01
C PHE A 30 10.80 -3.27 -6.94
N LEU A 31 10.48 -2.36 -6.01
CA LEU A 31 9.40 -2.54 -5.03
C LEU A 31 8.20 -1.67 -5.41
N VAL A 32 6.98 -2.23 -5.35
CA VAL A 32 5.73 -1.48 -5.54
C VAL A 32 4.85 -1.65 -4.30
N ASN A 33 4.45 -0.54 -3.68
CA ASN A 33 3.54 -0.55 -2.54
C ASN A 33 2.29 0.31 -2.83
N THR A 34 1.17 -0.36 -2.99
CA THR A 34 -0.17 0.22 -3.16
C THR A 34 -1.12 -0.24 -2.06
N CYS A 35 -0.62 -0.82 -0.97
CA CYS A 35 -1.48 -1.37 0.07
C CYS A 35 -1.56 -0.45 1.31
N ARG A 36 -0.50 -0.34 2.11
CA ARG A 36 -0.40 0.55 3.30
C ARG A 36 1.05 0.95 3.51
N GLY A 37 1.28 2.21 3.89
CA GLY A 37 2.62 2.77 4.12
C GLY A 37 3.40 1.99 5.17
N GLU A 38 2.75 1.68 6.29
CA GLU A 38 3.35 1.02 7.46
C GLU A 38 3.78 -0.44 7.21
N VAL A 39 3.46 -1.03 6.07
CA VAL A 39 3.97 -2.36 5.68
C VAL A 39 5.46 -2.30 5.34
N VAL A 40 5.95 -1.13 4.95
CA VAL A 40 7.35 -0.87 4.60
C VAL A 40 7.98 0.02 5.67
N ASN A 41 9.14 -0.38 6.21
CA ASN A 41 9.95 0.51 7.02
C ASN A 41 10.56 1.58 6.12
N GLN A 42 10.07 2.84 6.24
CA GLN A 42 10.45 3.94 5.36
C GLN A 42 11.95 4.23 5.40
N LYS A 43 12.59 4.21 6.59
CA LYS A 43 14.03 4.46 6.73
C LYS A 43 14.87 3.38 6.05
N ALA A 44 14.43 2.13 6.14
CA ALA A 44 15.09 1.03 5.45
C ALA A 44 14.96 1.17 3.92
N LEU A 45 13.79 1.58 3.42
CA LEU A 45 13.57 1.85 2.01
C LEU A 45 14.43 3.02 1.52
N GLU A 46 14.46 4.14 2.24
CA GLU A 46 15.29 5.30 1.94
C GLU A 46 16.78 4.90 1.82
N SER A 47 17.29 4.15 2.81
CA SER A 47 18.65 3.63 2.78
C SER A 47 18.89 2.69 1.59
N ALA A 48 17.93 1.82 1.27
CA ALA A 48 18.05 0.89 0.15
C ALA A 48 18.08 1.60 -1.21
N LEU A 49 17.28 2.66 -1.37
CA LEU A 49 17.25 3.48 -2.58
C LEU A 49 18.52 4.32 -2.72
N SER A 50 18.93 5.03 -1.66
CA SER A 50 20.11 5.90 -1.66
C SER A 50 21.41 5.13 -1.90
N LYS A 51 21.50 3.88 -1.41
CA LYS A 51 22.67 2.99 -1.60
C LYS A 51 22.56 2.10 -2.84
N SER A 52 21.50 2.25 -3.65
CA SER A 52 21.23 1.40 -4.82
C SER A 52 21.23 -0.11 -4.50
N VAL A 53 20.74 -0.48 -3.32
CA VAL A 53 20.52 -1.89 -2.93
C VAL A 53 19.46 -2.52 -3.81
N ILE A 54 18.44 -1.72 -4.20
CA ILE A 54 17.42 -2.05 -5.21
C ILE A 54 17.41 -0.99 -6.30
N ALA A 55 16.87 -1.30 -7.46
CA ALA A 55 16.83 -0.38 -8.60
C ALA A 55 15.92 0.81 -8.38
N GLY A 56 14.77 0.62 -7.71
CA GLY A 56 13.83 1.67 -7.44
C GLY A 56 12.60 1.20 -6.68
N ALA A 57 11.71 2.15 -6.35
CA ALA A 57 10.43 1.85 -5.74
C ALA A 57 9.31 2.74 -6.31
N ALA A 58 8.08 2.26 -6.23
CA ALA A 58 6.87 3.01 -6.51
C ALA A 58 5.91 2.92 -5.31
N LEU A 59 5.49 4.07 -4.77
CA LEU A 59 4.61 4.16 -3.60
C LEU A 59 3.36 4.96 -3.95
N ASP A 60 2.20 4.39 -3.67
CA ASP A 60 0.90 5.09 -3.69
C ASP A 60 0.40 5.42 -2.27
N VAL A 61 1.07 4.89 -1.25
CA VAL A 61 0.68 4.98 0.16
C VAL A 61 1.87 5.33 1.05
N PHE A 62 1.61 6.06 2.14
CA PHE A 62 2.62 6.55 3.07
C PHE A 62 2.18 6.31 4.52
N ILE A 63 3.12 6.38 5.47
CA ILE A 63 2.83 6.31 6.92
C ILE A 63 2.05 7.57 7.35
N GLU A 64 2.46 8.73 6.83
CA GLU A 64 1.78 10.01 7.02
C GLU A 64 1.29 10.49 5.65
N GLU A 65 0.03 10.84 5.55
CA GLU A 65 -0.59 11.31 4.30
C GLU A 65 -1.26 12.68 4.52
N PRO A 66 -0.88 13.72 3.76
CA PRO A 66 0.16 13.75 2.73
C PRO A 66 1.58 13.65 3.32
N PRO A 67 2.53 13.00 2.61
CA PRO A 67 3.90 12.88 3.09
C PRO A 67 4.60 14.24 3.09
N THR A 68 5.40 14.51 4.13
CA THR A 68 6.09 15.80 4.34
C THR A 68 7.61 15.71 4.15
N ASP A 69 8.18 14.52 4.10
CA ASP A 69 9.61 14.26 3.96
C ASP A 69 10.09 14.53 2.51
N THR A 70 10.49 15.77 2.26
CA THR A 70 10.93 16.22 0.93
C THR A 70 12.24 15.58 0.46
N GLU A 71 13.13 15.17 1.36
CA GLU A 71 14.37 14.48 1.00
C GLU A 71 14.06 13.10 0.47
N PHE A 72 13.26 12.34 1.18
CA PHE A 72 12.79 11.02 0.74
C PHE A 72 12.05 11.11 -0.60
N LEU A 73 11.10 12.04 -0.74
CA LEU A 73 10.29 12.21 -1.94
C LEU A 73 11.10 12.65 -3.18
N SER A 74 12.28 13.26 -2.99
CA SER A 74 13.16 13.72 -4.08
C SER A 74 14.13 12.65 -4.59
N LEU A 75 14.13 11.46 -4.02
CA LEU A 75 15.02 10.38 -4.47
C LEU A 75 14.78 10.05 -5.96
N PRO A 76 15.83 10.01 -6.79
CA PRO A 76 15.70 9.89 -8.24
C PRO A 76 15.14 8.54 -8.71
N ASN A 77 15.18 7.53 -7.86
CA ASN A 77 14.69 6.18 -8.12
C ASN A 77 13.43 5.82 -7.30
N LEU A 78 12.72 6.86 -6.82
CA LEU A 78 11.42 6.74 -6.16
C LEU A 78 10.33 7.39 -7.02
N MET A 79 9.29 6.63 -7.36
CA MET A 79 8.06 7.12 -7.98
C MET A 79 6.95 7.17 -6.93
N VAL A 80 6.20 8.26 -6.89
CA VAL A 80 5.11 8.44 -5.90
C VAL A 80 3.83 8.88 -6.57
N THR A 81 2.69 8.43 -6.01
CA THR A 81 1.34 8.89 -6.35
C THR A 81 0.56 9.18 -5.06
N PRO A 82 -0.42 10.10 -5.08
CA PRO A 82 -1.08 10.58 -3.86
C PRO A 82 -2.28 9.70 -3.46
N HIS A 83 -2.07 8.42 -3.22
CA HIS A 83 -3.07 7.42 -2.77
C HIS A 83 -4.29 7.36 -3.71
N ILE A 84 -4.04 7.20 -5.00
CA ILE A 84 -5.07 7.21 -6.05
C ILE A 84 -5.30 5.84 -6.70
N GLY A 85 -4.59 4.81 -6.27
CA GLY A 85 -4.68 3.46 -6.86
C GLY A 85 -6.08 2.84 -6.80
N GLY A 86 -6.91 3.27 -5.84
CA GLY A 86 -8.31 2.86 -5.72
C GLY A 86 -9.33 3.75 -6.45
N ASN A 87 -8.91 4.79 -7.16
CA ASN A 87 -9.78 5.81 -7.76
C ASN A 87 -10.25 5.47 -9.18
N ALA A 88 -10.06 4.25 -9.65
CA ALA A 88 -10.66 3.79 -10.90
C ALA A 88 -12.19 3.79 -10.79
N SER A 89 -12.90 4.24 -11.83
CA SER A 89 -14.37 4.35 -11.85
C SER A 89 -15.03 3.02 -11.48
N GLU A 90 -14.51 1.92 -11.99
CA GLU A 90 -15.00 0.56 -11.71
C GLU A 90 -14.82 0.16 -10.24
N ALA A 91 -13.72 0.56 -9.61
CA ALA A 91 -13.46 0.28 -8.20
C ALA A 91 -14.40 1.07 -7.29
N ILE A 92 -14.63 2.36 -7.59
CA ILE A 92 -15.55 3.22 -6.85
C ILE A 92 -16.98 2.67 -6.96
N GLU A 93 -17.42 2.28 -8.15
CA GLU A 93 -18.74 1.70 -8.36
C GLU A 93 -18.89 0.36 -7.62
N ALA A 94 -17.89 -0.51 -7.69
CA ALA A 94 -17.91 -1.82 -7.00
C ALA A 94 -17.98 -1.66 -5.48
N MET A 95 -17.21 -0.73 -4.90
CA MET A 95 -17.26 -0.43 -3.47
C MET A 95 -18.64 0.12 -3.05
N GLY A 96 -19.20 1.05 -3.82
CA GLY A 96 -20.52 1.61 -3.56
C GLY A 96 -21.62 0.55 -3.61
N ARG A 97 -21.63 -0.30 -4.63
CA ARG A 97 -22.58 -1.42 -4.76
C ARG A 97 -22.44 -2.42 -3.60
N SER A 98 -21.21 -2.75 -3.21
CA SER A 98 -20.95 -3.66 -2.09
C SER A 98 -21.51 -3.11 -0.77
N ALA A 99 -21.27 -1.83 -0.47
CA ALA A 99 -21.82 -1.18 0.71
C ALA A 99 -23.37 -1.21 0.75
N ILE A 100 -24.01 -0.87 -0.39
CA ILE A 100 -25.48 -0.92 -0.51
C ILE A 100 -25.99 -2.35 -0.29
N ASN A 101 -25.36 -3.35 -0.91
CA ASN A 101 -25.78 -4.75 -0.78
C ASN A 101 -25.66 -5.25 0.67
N HIS A 102 -24.62 -4.84 1.40
CA HIS A 102 -24.47 -5.18 2.82
C HIS A 102 -25.59 -4.57 3.66
N LEU A 103 -25.95 -3.30 3.43
CA LEU A 103 -27.06 -2.65 4.13
C LEU A 103 -28.39 -3.34 3.82
N VAL A 104 -28.68 -3.61 2.55
CA VAL A 104 -29.92 -4.32 2.14
C VAL A 104 -30.01 -5.69 2.82
N SER A 105 -28.94 -6.46 2.79
CA SER A 105 -28.90 -7.80 3.42
C SER A 105 -29.09 -7.71 4.93
N PHE A 106 -28.48 -6.73 5.59
CA PHE A 106 -28.65 -6.52 7.03
C PHE A 106 -30.13 -6.27 7.40
N PHE A 107 -30.81 -5.35 6.71
CA PHE A 107 -32.22 -5.03 7.01
C PHE A 107 -33.20 -6.13 6.60
N GLN A 108 -32.91 -6.90 5.55
CA GLN A 108 -33.71 -8.06 5.17
C GLN A 108 -33.63 -9.15 6.24
N ASN A 109 -32.45 -9.45 6.76
CA ASN A 109 -32.27 -10.47 7.79
C ASN A 109 -32.92 -10.08 9.13
N GLN A 110 -32.97 -8.78 9.48
CA GLN A 110 -33.71 -8.33 10.67
C GLN A 110 -35.22 -8.57 10.56
N LYS A 111 -35.80 -8.36 9.37
CA LYS A 111 -37.24 -8.62 9.14
C LYS A 111 -37.61 -10.12 9.27
N SER A 112 -36.70 -11.02 8.89
CA SER A 112 -36.90 -12.46 9.00
C SER A 112 -36.83 -13.00 10.44
N ASN A 113 -36.19 -12.28 11.35
CA ASN A 113 -36.06 -12.65 12.77
C ASN A 113 -37.13 -12.01 13.67
N SER A 114 -38.12 -11.27 13.09
CA SER A 114 -39.16 -10.55 13.83
C SER A 114 -40.56 -11.17 13.65
N CYS A 115 -40.62 -12.42 13.18
CA CYS A 115 -41.86 -13.21 13.09
C CYS A 115 -41.86 -14.36 14.07
#